data_386a831d942d59dc97cb50963e88533e
#
_entry.id   386a831d942d59dc97cb50963e88533e
#
_cell.length_a   1.000
_cell.length_b   1.000
_cell.length_c   1.000
_cell.angle_alpha   90.00
_cell.angle_beta   90.00
_cell.angle_gamma   90.00
#
_symmetry.space_group_name_H-M   'P 1'
#
loop_
_entity.id
_entity.type
_entity.pdbx_description
1 polymer ?
#
loop_
_entity_poly.entity_id
_entity_poly.type
_entity_poly.pdbx_seq_one_letter_code
_entity_poly.pdbx_strand_id
1 'polypeptide(L)'
;MKMKLYTVAVLGATGAVGQEMMNILEERNFPVGKLIPLASARSAGKTLIFKGQEVTIREACETAFEGVDIVLGAAENDIAQKFAPAIVKAGAVFVDNSSAFRLDPNVPLIVPEVNPQDAKDHKGIISNPNCSTIITVTAVNALNSIAPIRSMVASTYQAVSGAGVAGMAELEKQIADLLEGKPAEAKTFAYQIAYNLIPQIGGEQEDGYTSEEMKLHYEGRKIMHLPEMNVSCTCVRVPVMRSHSISVKLHFDKPVSVEEAREVLAKAPGVKLVDDLPNKRYPMPLETSGQDIVYVGRIRPDLTDPNGLCLWCCGDQVRKGAATNCVQIAELLVK
;
A
#
# COMPACT_ATOMS: atom_id res chain seq x y z
N MET A 1 -9.63 23.32 23.79
CA MET A 1 -10.73 22.36 23.56
C MET A 1 -10.18 20.97 23.87
N LYS A 2 -10.94 20.12 24.58
CA LYS A 2 -10.53 18.69 24.71
C LYS A 2 -10.66 18.05 23.34
N MET A 3 -9.59 17.41 22.86
CA MET A 3 -9.59 16.65 21.61
C MET A 3 -10.63 15.51 21.72
N LYS A 4 -11.47 15.35 20.70
CA LYS A 4 -12.41 14.21 20.64
C LYS A 4 -11.61 12.92 20.54
N LEU A 5 -11.95 11.94 21.34
CA LEU A 5 -11.39 10.60 21.27
C LEU A 5 -12.36 9.67 20.53
N TYR A 6 -11.81 8.76 19.75
CA TYR A 6 -12.57 7.85 18.88
C TYR A 6 -12.45 6.40 19.34
N THR A 7 -13.52 5.64 19.14
CA THR A 7 -13.48 4.18 19.25
C THR A 7 -13.06 3.63 17.88
N VAL A 8 -11.89 2.99 17.83
CA VAL A 8 -11.30 2.43 16.62
C VAL A 8 -11.30 0.90 16.71
N ALA A 9 -11.85 0.23 15.71
CA ALA A 9 -11.70 -1.22 15.57
C ALA A 9 -10.69 -1.55 14.47
N VAL A 10 -9.91 -2.63 14.67
CA VAL A 10 -9.02 -3.18 13.64
C VAL A 10 -9.49 -4.59 13.30
N LEU A 11 -10.09 -4.75 12.13
CA LEU A 11 -10.55 -6.04 11.61
C LEU A 11 -9.39 -6.77 10.94
N GLY A 12 -9.01 -7.95 11.45
CA GLY A 12 -7.80 -8.66 11.05
C GLY A 12 -6.57 -8.28 11.90
N ALA A 13 -6.78 -7.91 13.16
CA ALA A 13 -5.78 -7.39 14.08
C ALA A 13 -4.55 -8.29 14.30
N THR A 14 -4.63 -9.58 14.04
CA THR A 14 -3.53 -10.54 14.21
C THR A 14 -2.65 -10.72 12.97
N GLY A 15 -3.06 -10.18 11.83
CA GLY A 15 -2.26 -10.17 10.59
C GLY A 15 -1.16 -9.11 10.63
N ALA A 16 -0.17 -9.24 9.74
CA ALA A 16 0.96 -8.29 9.66
C ALA A 16 0.51 -6.84 9.46
N VAL A 17 -0.43 -6.60 8.56
CA VAL A 17 -0.97 -5.25 8.28
C VAL A 17 -1.78 -4.73 9.46
N GLY A 18 -2.62 -5.57 10.09
CA GLY A 18 -3.43 -5.18 11.24
C GLY A 18 -2.57 -4.81 12.46
N GLN A 19 -1.50 -5.55 12.73
CA GLN A 19 -0.53 -5.22 13.77
C GLN A 19 0.19 -3.90 13.46
N GLU A 20 0.61 -3.70 12.21
CA GLU A 20 1.27 -2.47 11.79
C GLU A 20 0.31 -1.26 11.87
N MET A 21 -0.99 -1.42 11.54
CA MET A 21 -1.99 -0.36 11.73
C MET A 21 -2.06 0.09 13.20
N MET A 22 -2.05 -0.84 14.15
CA MET A 22 -2.07 -0.49 15.57
C MET A 22 -0.80 0.24 16.00
N ASN A 23 0.38 -0.21 15.56
CA ASN A 23 1.65 0.46 15.82
C ASN A 23 1.63 1.90 15.27
N ILE A 24 1.15 2.08 14.05
CA ILE A 24 1.08 3.40 13.40
C ILE A 24 0.07 4.33 14.08
N LEU A 25 -1.07 3.80 14.58
CA LEU A 25 -1.99 4.58 15.40
C LEU A 25 -1.31 5.15 16.65
N GLU A 26 -0.40 4.39 17.27
CA GLU A 26 0.41 4.87 18.40
C GLU A 26 1.45 5.91 17.97
N GLU A 27 2.29 5.56 16.98
CA GLU A 27 3.38 6.39 16.48
C GLU A 27 2.88 7.77 16.02
N ARG A 28 1.73 7.82 15.36
CA ARG A 28 1.11 9.03 14.85
C ARG A 28 0.23 9.77 15.87
N ASN A 29 0.16 9.25 17.11
CA ASN A 29 -0.69 9.82 18.17
C ASN A 29 -2.16 9.99 17.73
N PHE A 30 -2.68 9.04 16.95
CA PHE A 30 -4.08 9.06 16.55
C PHE A 30 -4.98 9.12 17.80
N PRO A 31 -6.08 9.91 17.82
CA PRO A 31 -6.90 10.14 18.99
C PRO A 31 -7.79 8.93 19.35
N VAL A 32 -7.17 7.78 19.60
CA VAL A 32 -7.85 6.55 20.04
C VAL A 32 -8.22 6.67 21.51
N GLY A 33 -9.52 6.69 21.80
CA GLY A 33 -10.07 6.58 23.14
C GLY A 33 -10.27 5.12 23.57
N LYS A 34 -10.64 4.26 22.60
CA LYS A 34 -10.81 2.82 22.80
C LYS A 34 -10.38 2.07 21.55
N LEU A 35 -9.48 1.09 21.70
CA LEU A 35 -9.13 0.15 20.63
C LEU A 35 -9.93 -1.14 20.78
N ILE A 36 -10.45 -1.67 19.66
CA ILE A 36 -11.15 -2.96 19.60
C ILE A 36 -10.46 -3.82 18.52
N PRO A 37 -9.45 -4.63 18.90
CA PRO A 37 -8.84 -5.56 17.96
C PRO A 37 -9.78 -6.74 17.69
N LEU A 38 -10.11 -6.96 16.41
CA LEU A 38 -11.02 -7.99 15.95
C LEU A 38 -10.28 -9.04 15.10
N ALA A 39 -10.51 -10.31 15.38
CA ALA A 39 -9.94 -11.43 14.65
C ALA A 39 -10.92 -12.62 14.60
N SER A 40 -10.48 -13.75 14.03
CA SER A 40 -11.26 -15.00 14.05
C SER A 40 -11.42 -15.56 15.45
N ALA A 41 -12.40 -16.45 15.66
CA ALA A 41 -12.64 -17.17 16.93
C ALA A 41 -11.38 -17.82 17.49
N ARG A 42 -10.48 -18.34 16.63
CA ARG A 42 -9.19 -18.96 17.04
C ARG A 42 -8.26 -18.00 17.78
N SER A 43 -8.36 -16.71 17.53
CA SER A 43 -7.51 -15.68 18.13
C SER A 43 -8.22 -14.88 19.22
N ALA A 44 -9.53 -15.00 19.35
CA ALA A 44 -10.31 -14.35 20.39
C ALA A 44 -9.85 -14.81 21.79
N GLY A 45 -9.85 -13.88 22.74
CA GLY A 45 -9.38 -14.10 24.11
C GLY A 45 -7.87 -13.93 24.30
N LYS A 46 -7.06 -13.89 23.24
CA LYS A 46 -5.65 -13.51 23.32
C LYS A 46 -5.53 -12.01 23.56
N THR A 47 -4.40 -11.57 24.08
CA THR A 47 -4.14 -10.16 24.35
C THR A 47 -3.01 -9.63 23.49
N LEU A 48 -3.00 -8.31 23.31
CA LEU A 48 -1.92 -7.54 22.70
C LEU A 48 -1.69 -6.27 23.53
N ILE A 49 -0.57 -5.61 23.34
CA ILE A 49 -0.28 -4.34 24.01
C ILE A 49 -0.58 -3.19 23.05
N PHE A 50 -1.31 -2.18 23.54
CA PHE A 50 -1.55 -0.93 22.81
C PHE A 50 -1.44 0.24 23.80
N LYS A 51 -0.60 1.23 23.49
CA LYS A 51 -0.27 2.37 24.37
C LYS A 51 0.11 1.93 25.80
N GLY A 52 0.88 0.82 25.89
CA GLY A 52 1.33 0.25 27.15
C GLY A 52 0.24 -0.46 27.97
N GLN A 53 -0.96 -0.63 27.44
CA GLN A 53 -2.07 -1.32 28.09
C GLN A 53 -2.38 -2.64 27.40
N GLU A 54 -2.75 -3.64 28.18
CA GLU A 54 -3.21 -4.92 27.65
C GLU A 54 -4.64 -4.78 27.10
N VAL A 55 -4.83 -5.18 25.83
CA VAL A 55 -6.12 -5.15 25.14
C VAL A 55 -6.47 -6.55 24.65
N THR A 56 -7.66 -7.02 24.98
CA THR A 56 -8.14 -8.34 24.58
C THR A 56 -8.66 -8.33 23.15
N ILE A 57 -8.19 -9.27 22.33
CA ILE A 57 -8.69 -9.52 20.99
C ILE A 57 -10.08 -10.14 21.09
N ARG A 58 -11.05 -9.57 20.35
CA ARG A 58 -12.42 -10.03 20.29
C ARG A 58 -12.69 -10.78 19.00
N GLU A 59 -13.65 -11.69 19.02
CA GLU A 59 -14.15 -12.32 17.80
C GLU A 59 -14.86 -11.28 16.93
N ALA A 60 -14.58 -11.31 15.62
CA ALA A 60 -15.28 -10.51 14.63
C ALA A 60 -16.69 -11.08 14.41
N CYS A 61 -17.72 -10.32 14.77
CA CYS A 61 -19.13 -10.62 14.54
C CYS A 61 -19.88 -9.32 14.22
N GLU A 62 -21.09 -9.42 13.70
CA GLU A 62 -21.87 -8.25 13.27
C GLU A 62 -22.11 -7.22 14.38
N THR A 63 -22.29 -7.67 15.62
CA THR A 63 -22.51 -6.77 16.77
C THR A 63 -21.23 -6.17 17.34
N ALA A 64 -20.04 -6.61 16.87
CA ALA A 64 -18.77 -6.11 17.37
C ALA A 64 -18.50 -4.64 16.97
N PHE A 65 -19.26 -4.11 16.03
CA PHE A 65 -19.10 -2.75 15.49
C PHE A 65 -19.98 -1.71 16.17
N GLU A 66 -20.85 -2.11 17.10
CA GLU A 66 -21.72 -1.18 17.85
C GLU A 66 -20.89 -0.18 18.67
N GLY A 67 -21.13 1.11 18.46
CA GLY A 67 -20.40 2.20 19.11
C GLY A 67 -18.95 2.39 18.65
N VAL A 68 -18.59 1.82 17.50
CA VAL A 68 -17.32 2.08 16.81
C VAL A 68 -17.49 3.30 15.92
N ASP A 69 -16.49 4.20 15.91
CA ASP A 69 -16.46 5.36 15.01
C ASP A 69 -15.77 5.00 13.68
N ILE A 70 -14.63 4.27 13.74
CA ILE A 70 -13.80 3.94 12.58
C ILE A 70 -13.37 2.46 12.66
N VAL A 71 -13.50 1.75 11.55
CA VAL A 71 -12.97 0.38 11.40
C VAL A 71 -11.85 0.40 10.37
N LEU A 72 -10.65 -0.03 10.77
CA LEU A 72 -9.52 -0.27 9.86
C LEU A 72 -9.54 -1.75 9.45
N GLY A 73 -9.68 -2.02 8.16
CA GLY A 73 -9.75 -3.37 7.60
C GLY A 73 -8.40 -3.87 7.15
N ALA A 74 -7.95 -4.99 7.73
CA ALA A 74 -6.75 -5.72 7.37
C ALA A 74 -7.06 -7.22 7.13
N ALA A 75 -8.27 -7.50 6.66
CA ALA A 75 -8.77 -8.84 6.38
C ALA A 75 -8.89 -9.07 4.87
N GLU A 76 -9.14 -10.31 4.47
CA GLU A 76 -9.36 -10.70 3.07
C GLU A 76 -10.72 -10.19 2.54
N ASN A 77 -10.88 -10.24 1.21
CA ASN A 77 -12.05 -9.70 0.50
C ASN A 77 -13.38 -10.23 1.00
N ASP A 78 -13.49 -11.53 1.21
CA ASP A 78 -14.72 -12.19 1.69
C ASP A 78 -15.14 -11.71 3.08
N ILE A 79 -14.18 -11.51 3.96
CA ILE A 79 -14.38 -10.99 5.31
C ILE A 79 -14.76 -9.51 5.27
N ALA A 80 -14.11 -8.72 4.42
CA ALA A 80 -14.45 -7.31 4.21
C ALA A 80 -15.90 -7.17 3.70
N GLN A 81 -16.26 -7.92 2.66
CA GLN A 81 -17.62 -7.93 2.10
C GLN A 81 -18.67 -8.40 3.11
N LYS A 82 -18.35 -9.42 3.91
CA LYS A 82 -19.25 -9.95 4.94
C LYS A 82 -19.60 -8.90 5.99
N PHE A 83 -18.62 -8.15 6.49
CA PHE A 83 -18.83 -7.24 7.61
C PHE A 83 -19.14 -5.80 7.21
N ALA A 84 -18.86 -5.38 5.99
CA ALA A 84 -19.11 -4.01 5.53
C ALA A 84 -20.55 -3.53 5.78
N PRO A 85 -21.63 -4.33 5.51
CA PRO A 85 -22.99 -3.91 5.80
C PRO A 85 -23.24 -3.65 7.29
N ALA A 86 -22.71 -4.50 8.19
CA ALA A 86 -22.86 -4.34 9.63
C ALA A 86 -22.08 -3.12 10.16
N ILE A 87 -20.89 -2.86 9.63
CA ILE A 87 -20.07 -1.69 9.96
C ILE A 87 -20.81 -0.40 9.60
N VAL A 88 -21.29 -0.30 8.36
CA VAL A 88 -22.03 0.88 7.88
C VAL A 88 -23.35 1.07 8.65
N LYS A 89 -24.08 -0.02 8.91
CA LYS A 89 -25.30 0.02 9.71
C LYS A 89 -25.05 0.51 11.14
N ALA A 90 -23.89 0.19 11.73
CA ALA A 90 -23.50 0.67 13.05
C ALA A 90 -23.12 2.17 13.06
N GLY A 91 -23.05 2.82 11.90
CA GLY A 91 -22.66 4.22 11.74
C GLY A 91 -21.14 4.45 11.74
N ALA A 92 -20.35 3.39 11.71
CA ALA A 92 -18.89 3.47 11.60
C ALA A 92 -18.44 3.72 10.15
N VAL A 93 -17.28 4.35 9.97
CA VAL A 93 -16.62 4.44 8.66
C VAL A 93 -15.61 3.29 8.54
N PHE A 94 -15.76 2.51 7.48
CA PHE A 94 -14.89 1.38 7.16
C PHE A 94 -13.78 1.83 6.19
N VAL A 95 -12.53 1.87 6.64
CA VAL A 95 -11.35 2.07 5.80
C VAL A 95 -10.78 0.70 5.47
N ASP A 96 -11.05 0.20 4.28
CA ASP A 96 -10.78 -1.18 3.88
C ASP A 96 -9.51 -1.32 3.05
N ASN A 97 -8.57 -2.15 3.50
CA ASN A 97 -7.32 -2.45 2.77
C ASN A 97 -7.46 -3.62 1.79
N SER A 98 -8.57 -4.34 1.77
CA SER A 98 -8.82 -5.39 0.79
C SER A 98 -9.05 -4.82 -0.62
N SER A 99 -9.16 -5.68 -1.63
CA SER A 99 -9.53 -5.23 -2.97
C SER A 99 -11.05 -5.24 -3.24
N ALA A 100 -11.86 -5.58 -2.23
CA ALA A 100 -13.29 -5.85 -2.39
C ALA A 100 -14.09 -4.68 -2.97
N PHE A 101 -13.72 -3.44 -2.64
CA PHE A 101 -14.50 -2.24 -2.99
C PHE A 101 -13.73 -1.22 -3.84
N ARG A 102 -12.47 -1.49 -4.19
CA ARG A 102 -11.58 -0.49 -4.83
C ARG A 102 -12.12 0.05 -6.15
N LEU A 103 -12.77 -0.79 -6.94
CA LEU A 103 -13.30 -0.42 -8.26
C LEU A 103 -14.79 -0.05 -8.23
N ASP A 104 -15.46 -0.11 -7.07
CA ASP A 104 -16.83 0.38 -6.93
C ASP A 104 -16.84 1.90 -7.17
N PRO A 105 -17.66 2.42 -8.11
CA PRO A 105 -17.71 3.85 -8.40
C PRO A 105 -18.26 4.69 -7.24
N ASN A 106 -18.98 4.08 -6.29
CA ASN A 106 -19.53 4.75 -5.11
C ASN A 106 -18.59 4.73 -3.90
N VAL A 107 -17.46 4.04 -3.98
CA VAL A 107 -16.48 3.92 -2.89
C VAL A 107 -15.23 4.70 -3.27
N PRO A 108 -14.86 5.74 -2.52
CA PRO A 108 -13.60 6.47 -2.74
C PRO A 108 -12.39 5.54 -2.56
N LEU A 109 -11.41 5.69 -3.44
CA LEU A 109 -10.12 5.00 -3.41
C LEU A 109 -9.03 6.04 -3.18
N ILE A 110 -8.40 6.04 -1.99
CA ILE A 110 -7.66 7.22 -1.52
C ILE A 110 -6.18 6.95 -1.25
N VAL A 111 -5.35 7.84 -1.78
CA VAL A 111 -3.98 8.09 -1.32
C VAL A 111 -3.93 9.52 -0.81
N PRO A 112 -3.78 9.77 0.50
CA PRO A 112 -3.91 11.11 1.08
C PRO A 112 -2.98 12.18 0.50
N GLU A 113 -1.86 11.81 -0.07
CA GLU A 113 -0.94 12.72 -0.77
C GLU A 113 -1.38 13.06 -2.20
N VAL A 114 -2.41 12.37 -2.72
CA VAL A 114 -2.86 12.50 -4.12
C VAL A 114 -4.26 13.09 -4.19
N ASN A 115 -5.23 12.44 -3.55
CA ASN A 115 -6.65 12.78 -3.65
C ASN A 115 -7.38 12.81 -2.30
N PRO A 116 -6.88 13.54 -1.29
CA PRO A 116 -7.49 13.57 0.06
C PRO A 116 -8.91 14.13 0.06
N GLN A 117 -9.28 14.97 -0.91
CA GLN A 117 -10.61 15.56 -1.05
C GLN A 117 -11.72 14.54 -1.27
N ASP A 118 -11.40 13.39 -1.89
CA ASP A 118 -12.37 12.34 -2.20
C ASP A 118 -12.91 11.66 -0.93
N ALA A 119 -12.22 11.83 0.21
CA ALA A 119 -12.68 11.31 1.48
C ALA A 119 -14.06 11.85 1.90
N LYS A 120 -14.47 13.03 1.38
CA LYS A 120 -15.77 13.63 1.68
C LYS A 120 -16.96 12.91 1.04
N ASP A 121 -16.68 12.14 -0.01
CA ASP A 121 -17.71 11.51 -0.84
C ASP A 121 -18.04 10.08 -0.37
N HIS A 122 -17.44 9.62 0.75
CA HIS A 122 -17.70 8.29 1.28
C HIS A 122 -19.14 8.11 1.74
N LYS A 123 -19.68 6.91 1.50
CA LYS A 123 -21.00 6.47 1.97
C LYS A 123 -20.87 5.42 3.10
N GLY A 124 -19.87 5.59 3.96
CA GLY A 124 -19.52 4.68 5.05
C GLY A 124 -18.37 3.72 4.74
N ILE A 125 -17.91 3.64 3.48
CA ILE A 125 -16.76 2.82 3.08
C ILE A 125 -15.76 3.70 2.32
N ILE A 126 -14.46 3.54 2.62
CA ILE A 126 -13.32 4.10 1.88
C ILE A 126 -12.35 2.97 1.61
N SER A 127 -11.90 2.83 0.37
CA SER A 127 -10.91 1.81 0.01
C SER A 127 -9.50 2.35 0.09
N ASN A 128 -8.62 1.53 0.67
CA ASN A 128 -7.17 1.70 0.63
C ASN A 128 -6.62 0.95 -0.60
N PRO A 129 -5.82 1.62 -1.46
CA PRO A 129 -5.37 1.01 -2.70
C PRO A 129 -4.37 -0.14 -2.52
N ASN A 130 -4.01 -0.75 -3.65
CA ASN A 130 -2.92 -1.72 -3.74
C ASN A 130 -1.58 -1.09 -3.37
N CYS A 131 -0.70 -1.85 -2.74
CA CYS A 131 0.59 -1.35 -2.23
C CYS A 131 1.49 -0.78 -3.33
N SER A 132 1.63 -1.46 -4.47
CA SER A 132 2.42 -0.96 -5.59
C SER A 132 1.78 0.28 -6.21
N THR A 133 0.45 0.34 -6.26
CA THR A 133 -0.30 1.52 -6.71
C THR A 133 -0.03 2.71 -5.79
N ILE A 134 -0.17 2.56 -4.48
CA ILE A 134 0.09 3.64 -3.51
C ILE A 134 1.49 4.21 -3.69
N ILE A 135 2.52 3.34 -3.71
CA ILE A 135 3.92 3.75 -3.85
C ILE A 135 4.13 4.49 -5.18
N THR A 136 3.59 3.94 -6.28
CA THR A 136 3.76 4.52 -7.62
C THR A 136 3.08 5.88 -7.74
N VAL A 137 1.79 5.99 -7.37
CA VAL A 137 1.07 7.26 -7.53
C VAL A 137 1.59 8.34 -6.59
N THR A 138 2.03 7.98 -5.38
CA THR A 138 2.72 8.91 -4.47
C THR A 138 4.00 9.46 -5.11
N ALA A 139 4.79 8.58 -5.78
CA ALA A 139 6.03 8.96 -6.42
C ALA A 139 5.84 9.89 -7.63
N VAL A 140 4.75 9.72 -8.41
CA VAL A 140 4.62 10.38 -9.71
C VAL A 140 3.61 11.53 -9.74
N ASN A 141 2.64 11.57 -8.80
CA ASN A 141 1.53 12.53 -8.87
C ASN A 141 1.97 13.99 -8.96
N ALA A 142 3.00 14.37 -8.21
CA ALA A 142 3.48 15.75 -8.21
C ALA A 142 3.97 16.20 -9.61
N LEU A 143 4.46 15.28 -10.44
CA LEU A 143 4.91 15.57 -11.81
C LEU A 143 3.75 15.96 -12.73
N ASN A 144 2.53 15.49 -12.43
CA ASN A 144 1.33 15.86 -13.19
C ASN A 144 1.01 17.37 -13.11
N SER A 145 1.55 18.08 -12.12
CA SER A 145 1.43 19.54 -12.01
C SER A 145 2.31 20.30 -13.00
N ILE A 146 3.36 19.69 -13.54
CA ILE A 146 4.25 20.29 -14.55
C ILE A 146 3.63 20.13 -15.92
N ALA A 147 3.20 18.92 -16.24
CA ALA A 147 2.52 18.57 -17.48
C ALA A 147 1.62 17.34 -17.23
N PRO A 148 0.46 17.24 -17.90
CA PRO A 148 -0.41 16.08 -17.79
C PRO A 148 0.31 14.79 -18.19
N ILE A 149 0.22 13.77 -17.31
CA ILE A 149 0.73 12.42 -17.58
C ILE A 149 -0.27 11.72 -18.50
N ARG A 150 0.19 11.27 -19.66
CA ARG A 150 -0.61 10.56 -20.69
C ARG A 150 -0.45 9.06 -20.65
N SER A 151 0.76 8.60 -20.34
CA SER A 151 0.98 7.18 -20.13
C SER A 151 2.04 6.89 -19.09
N MET A 152 1.94 5.69 -18.53
CA MET A 152 2.88 5.15 -17.58
C MET A 152 3.19 3.69 -17.91
N VAL A 153 4.46 3.36 -18.01
CA VAL A 153 4.95 1.99 -18.05
C VAL A 153 5.70 1.73 -16.76
N ALA A 154 5.27 0.73 -15.99
CA ALA A 154 5.87 0.37 -14.71
C ALA A 154 6.36 -1.07 -14.70
N SER A 155 7.54 -1.29 -14.13
CA SER A 155 8.03 -2.63 -13.78
C SER A 155 8.29 -2.64 -12.28
N THR A 156 7.57 -3.52 -11.56
CA THR A 156 7.69 -3.62 -10.12
C THR A 156 8.63 -4.74 -9.71
N TYR A 157 9.39 -4.52 -8.64
CA TYR A 157 10.25 -5.48 -7.96
C TYR A 157 9.70 -5.64 -6.55
N GLN A 158 8.76 -6.60 -6.38
CA GLN A 158 7.96 -6.70 -5.17
C GLN A 158 8.57 -7.69 -4.17
N ALA A 159 8.81 -7.19 -2.97
CA ALA A 159 9.34 -7.96 -1.84
C ALA A 159 8.40 -9.10 -1.43
N VAL A 160 8.96 -10.17 -0.86
CA VAL A 160 8.22 -11.37 -0.42
C VAL A 160 7.20 -11.09 0.69
N SER A 161 7.41 -10.05 1.50
CA SER A 161 6.46 -9.61 2.53
C SER A 161 5.09 -9.17 1.98
N GLY A 162 4.99 -8.89 0.67
CA GLY A 162 3.70 -8.73 -0.01
C GLY A 162 2.83 -9.98 -0.02
N ALA A 163 3.43 -11.17 0.19
CA ALA A 163 2.74 -12.43 0.43
C ALA A 163 2.59 -12.73 1.96
N GLY A 164 2.72 -11.71 2.80
CA GLY A 164 2.57 -11.82 4.26
C GLY A 164 3.74 -12.51 4.95
N VAL A 165 3.50 -12.91 6.21
CA VAL A 165 4.52 -13.58 7.05
C VAL A 165 5.02 -14.88 6.42
N ALA A 166 4.13 -15.62 5.73
CA ALA A 166 4.47 -16.86 5.08
C ALA A 166 5.53 -16.68 3.97
N GLY A 167 5.40 -15.61 3.16
CA GLY A 167 6.38 -15.31 2.12
C GLY A 167 7.77 -14.97 2.66
N MET A 168 7.84 -14.22 3.75
CA MET A 168 9.11 -13.90 4.43
C MET A 168 9.76 -15.15 5.00
N ALA A 169 9.00 -15.96 5.75
CA ALA A 169 9.49 -17.21 6.34
C ALA A 169 9.96 -18.20 5.28
N GLU A 170 9.28 -18.27 4.14
CA GLU A 170 9.69 -19.14 3.03
C GLU A 170 11.02 -18.70 2.43
N LEU A 171 11.23 -17.40 2.18
CA LEU A 171 12.52 -16.90 1.67
C LEU A 171 13.67 -17.23 2.63
N GLU A 172 13.50 -16.95 3.92
CA GLU A 172 14.51 -17.25 4.95
C GLU A 172 14.83 -18.72 5.01
N LYS A 173 13.79 -19.56 5.02
CA LYS A 173 13.96 -21.01 5.06
C LYS A 173 14.67 -21.53 3.80
N GLN A 174 14.27 -21.09 2.61
CA GLN A 174 14.90 -21.52 1.36
C GLN A 174 16.40 -21.12 1.33
N ILE A 175 16.76 -19.93 1.81
CA ILE A 175 18.16 -19.51 1.90
C ILE A 175 18.93 -20.44 2.86
N ALA A 176 18.38 -20.73 4.04
CA ALA A 176 19.01 -21.62 5.02
C ALA A 176 19.20 -23.04 4.46
N ASP A 177 18.14 -23.61 3.84
CA ASP A 177 18.19 -24.96 3.25
C ASP A 177 19.28 -25.03 2.16
N LEU A 178 19.33 -24.05 1.26
CA LEU A 178 20.34 -24.02 0.18
C LEU A 178 21.77 -23.90 0.71
N LEU A 179 22.00 -23.12 1.77
CA LEU A 179 23.31 -23.01 2.41
C LEU A 179 23.76 -24.34 3.06
N GLU A 180 22.82 -25.15 3.52
CA GLU A 180 23.05 -26.48 4.06
C GLU A 180 23.10 -27.59 2.98
N GLY A 181 23.02 -27.24 1.69
CA GLY A 181 22.97 -28.17 0.57
C GLY A 181 21.67 -28.97 0.45
N LYS A 182 20.60 -28.49 1.08
CA LYS A 182 19.25 -29.06 1.00
C LYS A 182 18.45 -28.43 -0.15
N PRO A 183 17.47 -29.15 -0.72
CA PRO A 183 16.58 -28.56 -1.73
C PRO A 183 15.68 -27.49 -1.10
N ALA A 184 15.47 -26.40 -1.81
CA ALA A 184 14.49 -25.39 -1.44
C ALA A 184 13.07 -25.86 -1.77
N GLU A 185 12.16 -25.79 -0.79
CA GLU A 185 10.74 -26.09 -1.00
C GLU A 185 9.97 -24.80 -1.31
N ALA A 186 9.16 -24.82 -2.37
CA ALA A 186 8.20 -23.77 -2.69
C ALA A 186 6.81 -24.15 -2.14
N LYS A 187 6.21 -23.30 -1.30
CA LYS A 187 4.90 -23.52 -0.67
C LYS A 187 3.97 -22.30 -0.84
N THR A 188 4.49 -21.11 -0.57
CA THR A 188 3.78 -19.83 -0.70
C THR A 188 3.87 -19.32 -2.14
N PHE A 189 5.02 -19.51 -2.77
CA PHE A 189 5.26 -19.13 -4.15
C PHE A 189 5.19 -20.36 -5.07
N ALA A 190 4.88 -20.12 -6.36
CA ALA A 190 4.80 -21.20 -7.34
C ALA A 190 6.16 -21.88 -7.62
N TYR A 191 7.26 -21.16 -7.36
CA TYR A 191 8.63 -21.62 -7.56
C TYR A 191 9.52 -21.16 -6.41
N GLN A 192 10.71 -21.76 -6.30
CA GLN A 192 11.76 -21.25 -5.43
C GLN A 192 11.95 -19.76 -5.67
N ILE A 193 11.89 -18.97 -4.59
CA ILE A 193 12.12 -17.51 -4.64
C ILE A 193 13.56 -17.13 -4.27
N ALA A 194 14.22 -17.90 -3.41
CA ALA A 194 15.63 -17.66 -3.09
C ALA A 194 16.50 -17.75 -4.36
N TYR A 195 17.26 -16.67 -4.64
CA TYR A 195 18.09 -16.51 -5.84
C TYR A 195 17.33 -16.55 -7.18
N ASN A 196 16.04 -16.18 -7.18
CA ASN A 196 15.19 -16.24 -8.36
C ASN A 196 14.29 -15.01 -8.48
N LEU A 197 13.71 -14.81 -9.68
CA LEU A 197 12.67 -13.82 -9.98
C LEU A 197 11.43 -14.58 -10.50
N ILE A 198 10.24 -14.22 -10.00
CA ILE A 198 8.99 -14.80 -10.45
C ILE A 198 8.15 -13.69 -11.11
N PRO A 199 8.04 -13.64 -12.46
CA PRO A 199 7.36 -12.58 -13.19
C PRO A 199 5.84 -12.79 -13.27
N GLN A 200 5.25 -13.21 -12.17
CA GLN A 200 3.80 -13.38 -12.02
C GLN A 200 3.40 -13.17 -10.56
N ILE A 201 2.54 -12.18 -10.34
CA ILE A 201 1.90 -11.93 -9.03
C ILE A 201 0.40 -11.85 -9.27
N GLY A 202 -0.36 -12.66 -8.52
CA GLY A 202 -1.80 -12.79 -8.71
C GLY A 202 -2.20 -13.74 -9.85
N GLY A 203 -3.50 -13.86 -10.09
CA GLY A 203 -4.07 -14.74 -11.12
C GLY A 203 -4.03 -14.11 -12.50
N GLU A 204 -4.10 -14.96 -13.52
CA GLU A 204 -4.20 -14.58 -14.93
C GLU A 204 -5.49 -13.77 -15.20
N GLN A 205 -5.36 -12.78 -16.05
CA GLN A 205 -6.44 -11.94 -16.56
C GLN A 205 -6.42 -11.95 -18.11
N GLU A 206 -7.27 -11.16 -18.73
CA GLU A 206 -7.30 -11.00 -20.18
C GLU A 206 -5.98 -10.42 -20.72
N ASP A 207 -5.69 -10.67 -21.98
CA ASP A 207 -4.52 -10.15 -22.73
C ASP A 207 -3.14 -10.51 -22.12
N GLY A 208 -3.08 -11.58 -21.28
CA GLY A 208 -1.84 -12.05 -20.69
C GLY A 208 -1.32 -11.22 -19.50
N TYR A 209 -2.13 -10.30 -19.00
CA TYR A 209 -1.84 -9.60 -17.75
C TYR A 209 -2.20 -10.43 -16.51
N THR A 210 -1.65 -10.04 -15.37
CA THR A 210 -2.03 -10.59 -14.06
C THR A 210 -2.96 -9.63 -13.31
N SER A 211 -3.71 -10.16 -12.34
CA SER A 211 -4.58 -9.34 -11.50
C SER A 211 -3.80 -8.26 -10.74
N GLU A 212 -2.54 -8.47 -10.38
CA GLU A 212 -1.70 -7.47 -9.72
C GLU A 212 -1.34 -6.31 -10.66
N GLU A 213 -1.01 -6.61 -11.91
CA GLU A 213 -0.67 -5.63 -12.94
C GLU A 213 -1.86 -4.74 -13.28
N MET A 214 -3.06 -5.33 -13.38
CA MET A 214 -4.29 -4.59 -13.66
C MET A 214 -4.71 -3.66 -12.52
N LYS A 215 -4.24 -3.88 -11.28
CA LYS A 215 -4.50 -2.95 -10.17
C LYS A 215 -3.92 -1.57 -10.46
N LEU A 216 -2.65 -1.47 -10.87
CA LEU A 216 -2.07 -0.17 -11.20
C LEU A 216 -2.81 0.51 -12.35
N HIS A 217 -3.26 -0.27 -13.35
CA HIS A 217 -4.04 0.22 -14.49
C HIS A 217 -5.35 0.88 -14.07
N TYR A 218 -6.16 0.21 -13.26
CA TYR A 218 -7.48 0.74 -12.86
C TYR A 218 -7.39 1.71 -11.69
N GLU A 219 -6.68 1.32 -10.64
CA GLU A 219 -6.60 2.11 -9.41
C GLU A 219 -5.84 3.42 -9.64
N GLY A 220 -4.71 3.38 -10.39
CA GLY A 220 -3.93 4.59 -10.69
C GLY A 220 -4.73 5.67 -11.41
N ARG A 221 -5.54 5.26 -12.40
CA ARG A 221 -6.46 6.16 -13.12
C ARG A 221 -7.50 6.79 -12.20
N LYS A 222 -8.10 5.98 -11.31
CA LYS A 222 -9.13 6.41 -10.38
C LYS A 222 -8.58 7.40 -9.36
N ILE A 223 -7.43 7.09 -8.74
CA ILE A 223 -6.80 7.91 -7.71
C ILE A 223 -6.30 9.25 -8.25
N MET A 224 -5.66 9.23 -9.43
CA MET A 224 -5.08 10.44 -10.04
C MET A 224 -6.10 11.26 -10.83
N HIS A 225 -7.35 10.82 -10.94
CA HIS A 225 -8.39 11.44 -11.78
C HIS A 225 -7.96 11.59 -13.25
N LEU A 226 -7.23 10.59 -13.76
CA LEU A 226 -6.74 10.52 -15.13
C LEU A 226 -7.35 9.31 -15.87
N PRO A 227 -8.67 9.30 -16.18
CA PRO A 227 -9.34 8.14 -16.77
C PRO A 227 -8.75 7.69 -18.10
N GLU A 228 -8.18 8.63 -18.86
CA GLU A 228 -7.58 8.39 -20.18
C GLU A 228 -6.08 8.03 -20.14
N MET A 229 -5.47 7.99 -18.94
CA MET A 229 -4.06 7.63 -18.83
C MET A 229 -3.84 6.17 -19.23
N ASN A 230 -2.94 5.94 -20.18
CA ASN A 230 -2.54 4.59 -20.56
C ASN A 230 -1.54 4.02 -19.57
N VAL A 231 -1.84 2.86 -18.99
CA VAL A 231 -0.96 2.22 -18.01
C VAL A 231 -0.68 0.77 -18.42
N SER A 232 0.60 0.43 -18.52
CA SER A 232 1.08 -0.95 -18.66
C SER A 232 2.00 -1.27 -17.48
N CYS A 233 1.84 -2.45 -16.90
CA CYS A 233 2.63 -2.86 -15.73
C CYS A 233 3.11 -4.30 -15.88
N THR A 234 4.34 -4.56 -15.42
CA THR A 234 4.86 -5.91 -15.21
C THR A 234 5.22 -6.06 -13.74
N CYS A 235 4.64 -7.07 -13.06
CA CYS A 235 4.86 -7.31 -11.65
C CYS A 235 5.74 -8.53 -11.41
N VAL A 236 6.89 -8.31 -10.75
CA VAL A 236 7.88 -9.35 -10.49
C VAL A 236 8.07 -9.53 -8.99
N ARG A 237 7.93 -10.77 -8.48
CA ARG A 237 8.34 -11.13 -7.13
C ARG A 237 9.85 -11.31 -7.09
N VAL A 238 10.51 -10.64 -6.13
CA VAL A 238 11.97 -10.67 -5.98
C VAL A 238 12.36 -11.18 -4.58
N PRO A 239 13.58 -11.75 -4.41
CA PRO A 239 14.05 -12.27 -3.12
C PRO A 239 14.53 -11.15 -2.18
N VAL A 240 13.67 -10.19 -1.93
CA VAL A 240 13.84 -9.07 -1.02
C VAL A 240 12.81 -9.18 0.08
N MET A 241 13.22 -9.04 1.34
CA MET A 241 12.35 -9.25 2.49
C MET A 241 11.21 -8.25 2.56
N ARG A 242 11.52 -6.95 2.45
CA ARG A 242 10.57 -5.85 2.66
C ARG A 242 10.90 -4.66 1.76
N SER A 243 9.94 -3.81 1.45
CA SER A 243 9.95 -2.70 0.50
C SER A 243 9.87 -3.12 -0.97
N HIS A 244 8.92 -2.54 -1.67
CA HIS A 244 8.80 -2.66 -3.12
C HIS A 244 9.63 -1.60 -3.81
N SER A 245 10.21 -1.96 -4.95
CA SER A 245 10.88 -1.03 -5.85
C SER A 245 10.14 -1.02 -7.19
N ILE A 246 10.09 0.14 -7.84
CA ILE A 246 9.38 0.29 -9.10
C ILE A 246 10.20 1.16 -10.06
N SER A 247 10.46 0.63 -11.25
CA SER A 247 10.96 1.39 -12.39
C SER A 247 9.78 1.95 -13.14
N VAL A 248 9.74 3.27 -13.33
CA VAL A 248 8.63 3.96 -13.98
C VAL A 248 9.15 4.77 -15.16
N LYS A 249 8.47 4.63 -16.30
CA LYS A 249 8.56 5.51 -17.47
C LYS A 249 7.23 6.25 -17.57
N LEU A 250 7.30 7.58 -17.68
CA LEU A 250 6.15 8.45 -17.91
C LEU A 250 6.27 9.11 -19.29
N HIS A 251 5.13 9.32 -19.95
CA HIS A 251 4.99 10.19 -21.09
C HIS A 251 4.05 11.34 -20.75
N PHE A 252 4.43 12.57 -21.13
CA PHE A 252 3.70 13.80 -20.84
C PHE A 252 3.22 14.48 -22.11
N ASP A 253 2.30 15.44 -21.99
CA ASP A 253 1.85 16.26 -23.12
C ASP A 253 2.95 17.14 -23.73
N LYS A 254 3.95 17.48 -22.96
CA LYS A 254 5.11 18.30 -23.34
C LYS A 254 6.37 17.83 -22.61
N PRO A 255 7.56 18.18 -23.09
CA PRO A 255 8.80 17.85 -22.38
C PRO A 255 8.80 18.35 -20.94
N VAL A 256 9.30 17.51 -20.04
CA VAL A 256 9.55 17.81 -18.62
C VAL A 256 11.04 17.62 -18.38
N SER A 257 11.73 18.67 -17.91
CA SER A 257 13.14 18.57 -17.60
C SER A 257 13.40 17.81 -16.31
N VAL A 258 14.58 17.24 -16.18
CA VAL A 258 15.02 16.55 -14.97
C VAL A 258 15.06 17.50 -13.77
N GLU A 259 15.47 18.74 -14.02
CA GLU A 259 15.58 19.81 -13.02
C GLU A 259 14.19 20.18 -12.46
N GLU A 260 13.21 20.46 -13.33
CA GLU A 260 11.82 20.73 -12.92
C GLU A 260 11.23 19.55 -12.13
N ALA A 261 11.47 18.32 -12.61
CA ALA A 261 11.01 17.13 -11.93
C ALA A 261 11.60 16.98 -10.52
N ARG A 262 12.90 17.23 -10.35
CA ARG A 262 13.57 17.21 -9.04
C ARG A 262 13.04 18.29 -8.11
N GLU A 263 12.85 19.51 -8.60
CA GLU A 263 12.33 20.61 -7.80
C GLU A 263 10.93 20.31 -7.24
N VAL A 264 10.05 19.77 -8.07
CA VAL A 264 8.68 19.42 -7.67
C VAL A 264 8.68 18.23 -6.71
N LEU A 265 9.44 17.17 -7.02
CA LEU A 265 9.51 15.97 -6.17
C LEU A 265 10.16 16.24 -4.82
N ALA A 266 11.12 17.16 -4.73
CA ALA A 266 11.73 17.54 -3.45
C ALA A 266 10.75 18.19 -2.47
N LYS A 267 9.61 18.72 -2.97
CA LYS A 267 8.55 19.38 -2.20
C LYS A 267 7.28 18.55 -2.09
N ALA A 268 7.23 17.41 -2.80
CA ALA A 268 6.02 16.59 -2.87
C ALA A 268 5.73 15.91 -1.53
N PRO A 269 4.47 15.94 -1.06
CA PRO A 269 4.09 15.26 0.17
C PRO A 269 4.29 13.75 0.02
N GLY A 270 4.76 13.10 1.09
CA GLY A 270 5.01 11.65 1.10
C GLY A 270 6.22 11.18 0.27
N VAL A 271 6.98 12.10 -0.34
CA VAL A 271 8.16 11.81 -1.17
C VAL A 271 9.44 12.30 -0.51
N LYS A 272 10.49 11.48 -0.60
CA LYS A 272 11.86 11.86 -0.30
C LYS A 272 12.72 11.68 -1.54
N LEU A 273 13.24 12.78 -2.07
CA LEU A 273 14.15 12.76 -3.20
C LEU A 273 15.54 12.23 -2.76
N VAL A 274 16.00 11.15 -3.39
CA VAL A 274 17.34 10.56 -3.21
C VAL A 274 17.92 10.28 -4.59
N ASP A 275 18.54 11.29 -5.21
CA ASP A 275 18.96 11.24 -6.62
C ASP A 275 20.34 11.87 -6.84
N ASP A 276 21.37 11.16 -6.40
CA ASP A 276 22.78 11.57 -6.52
C ASP A 276 23.62 10.39 -7.03
N LEU A 277 23.53 10.15 -8.34
CA LEU A 277 24.17 9.01 -8.98
C LEU A 277 25.71 9.01 -8.88
N PRO A 278 26.41 10.17 -9.02
CA PRO A 278 27.86 10.22 -8.83
C PRO A 278 28.32 9.71 -7.46
N ASN A 279 27.58 10.02 -6.40
CA ASN A 279 27.84 9.58 -5.04
C ASN A 279 27.15 8.26 -4.68
N LYS A 280 26.58 7.55 -5.67
CA LYS A 280 25.89 6.25 -5.51
C LYS A 280 24.72 6.30 -4.52
N ARG A 281 24.00 7.43 -4.46
CA ARG A 281 22.82 7.62 -3.61
C ARG A 281 21.56 7.56 -4.45
N TYR A 282 20.78 6.52 -4.24
CA TYR A 282 19.53 6.23 -4.92
C TYR A 282 18.64 5.36 -4.02
N PRO A 283 17.29 5.35 -4.22
CA PRO A 283 16.39 4.58 -3.38
C PRO A 283 16.67 3.07 -3.41
N MET A 284 16.73 2.45 -2.24
CA MET A 284 16.92 1.01 -2.08
C MET A 284 15.98 0.42 -1.03
N PRO A 285 15.54 -0.86 -1.18
CA PRO A 285 14.63 -1.51 -0.25
C PRO A 285 15.09 -1.52 1.21
N LEU A 286 16.39 -1.72 1.47
CA LEU A 286 16.93 -1.73 2.84
C LEU A 286 16.77 -0.40 3.56
N GLU A 287 16.83 0.72 2.84
CA GLU A 287 16.71 2.06 3.42
C GLU A 287 15.24 2.46 3.64
N THR A 288 14.33 1.93 2.82
CA THR A 288 12.91 2.28 2.88
C THR A 288 12.09 1.33 3.74
N SER A 289 12.64 0.18 4.13
CA SER A 289 12.00 -0.75 5.05
C SER A 289 11.77 -0.10 6.42
N GLY A 290 10.53 -0.17 6.92
CA GLY A 290 10.11 0.47 8.16
C GLY A 290 9.85 1.99 8.02
N GLN A 291 9.88 2.57 6.81
CA GLN A 291 9.62 4.00 6.59
C GLN A 291 8.21 4.26 6.04
N ASP A 292 7.65 5.41 6.40
CA ASP A 292 6.32 5.86 5.95
C ASP A 292 6.37 6.72 4.67
N ILE A 293 7.55 6.96 4.14
CA ILE A 293 7.78 7.85 3.02
C ILE A 293 8.29 7.08 1.81
N VAL A 294 7.89 7.50 0.61
CA VAL A 294 8.36 6.93 -0.66
C VAL A 294 9.63 7.64 -1.11
N TYR A 295 10.69 6.88 -1.32
CA TYR A 295 11.94 7.43 -1.86
C TYR A 295 11.88 7.42 -3.39
N VAL A 296 12.28 8.53 -4.02
CA VAL A 296 12.32 8.70 -5.48
C VAL A 296 13.71 9.15 -5.90
N GLY A 297 14.19 8.59 -6.99
CA GLY A 297 15.48 8.96 -7.58
C GLY A 297 15.69 8.34 -8.95
N ARG A 298 16.93 8.35 -9.46
CA ARG A 298 17.27 7.89 -10.80
C ARG A 298 16.44 8.59 -11.87
N ILE A 299 16.13 9.89 -11.64
CA ILE A 299 15.39 10.73 -12.57
C ILE A 299 16.27 11.06 -13.77
N ARG A 300 15.76 10.76 -14.96
CA ARG A 300 16.50 10.92 -16.20
C ARG A 300 15.55 11.02 -17.41
N PRO A 301 15.98 11.68 -18.50
CA PRO A 301 15.19 11.70 -19.72
C PRO A 301 15.00 10.28 -20.26
N ASP A 302 13.88 10.04 -20.93
CA ASP A 302 13.72 8.85 -21.75
C ASP A 302 14.43 9.05 -23.10
N LEU A 303 15.33 8.15 -23.44
CA LEU A 303 16.10 8.25 -24.70
C LEU A 303 15.26 7.92 -25.96
N THR A 304 14.06 7.37 -25.75
CA THR A 304 13.18 6.93 -26.85
C THR A 304 11.98 7.86 -27.05
N ASP A 305 11.79 8.84 -26.17
CA ASP A 305 10.63 9.72 -26.15
C ASP A 305 11.01 11.11 -25.64
N PRO A 306 10.96 12.17 -26.47
CA PRO A 306 11.32 13.53 -26.06
C PRO A 306 10.41 14.12 -24.97
N ASN A 307 9.20 13.59 -24.83
CA ASN A 307 8.25 13.93 -23.75
C ASN A 307 8.29 12.92 -22.60
N GLY A 308 9.28 12.02 -22.60
CA GLY A 308 9.39 10.94 -21.65
C GLY A 308 10.35 11.24 -20.49
N LEU A 309 9.99 10.78 -19.28
CA LEU A 309 10.84 10.80 -18.11
C LEU A 309 10.87 9.42 -17.45
N CYS A 310 12.04 8.96 -17.06
CA CYS A 310 12.22 7.73 -16.31
C CYS A 310 12.63 8.04 -14.86
N LEU A 311 12.10 7.29 -13.92
CA LEU A 311 12.47 7.36 -12.50
C LEU A 311 12.47 5.98 -11.84
N TRP A 312 12.97 5.93 -10.63
CA TRP A 312 12.94 4.77 -9.76
C TRP A 312 12.40 5.19 -8.40
N CYS A 313 11.50 4.41 -7.84
CA CYS A 313 11.01 4.65 -6.49
C CYS A 313 11.03 3.38 -5.64
N CYS A 314 11.14 3.56 -4.32
CA CYS A 314 11.06 2.52 -3.32
C CYS A 314 10.14 2.96 -2.18
N GLY A 315 9.36 2.03 -1.64
CA GLY A 315 8.51 2.27 -0.48
C GLY A 315 8.16 0.99 0.26
N ASP A 316 7.93 1.10 1.55
CA ASP A 316 7.51 -0.03 2.38
C ASP A 316 6.05 -0.37 2.12
N GLN A 317 5.81 -1.55 1.55
CA GLN A 317 4.47 -2.00 1.15
C GLN A 317 3.57 -2.36 2.33
N VAL A 318 4.12 -2.64 3.52
CA VAL A 318 3.33 -2.90 4.74
C VAL A 318 2.97 -1.59 5.43
N ARG A 319 3.89 -0.60 5.43
CA ARG A 319 3.68 0.73 6.01
C ARG A 319 2.96 1.64 5.01
N LYS A 320 3.69 2.48 4.26
CA LYS A 320 3.05 3.42 3.32
C LYS A 320 2.15 2.72 2.31
N GLY A 321 2.55 1.56 1.81
CA GLY A 321 1.77 0.78 0.85
C GLY A 321 0.49 0.14 1.41
N ALA A 322 0.25 0.18 2.74
CA ALA A 322 -0.93 -0.42 3.37
C ALA A 322 -1.33 0.31 4.66
N ALA A 323 -0.71 -0.05 5.79
CA ALA A 323 -1.14 0.35 7.12
C ALA A 323 -1.07 1.86 7.34
N THR A 324 0.04 2.51 6.95
CA THR A 324 0.20 3.97 7.09
C THR A 324 -0.82 4.71 6.23
N ASN A 325 -1.01 4.31 4.97
CA ASN A 325 -1.99 4.93 4.10
C ASN A 325 -3.42 4.81 4.67
N CYS A 326 -3.75 3.65 5.22
CA CYS A 326 -5.05 3.39 5.86
C CYS A 326 -5.26 4.30 7.09
N VAL A 327 -4.25 4.44 7.96
CA VAL A 327 -4.32 5.34 9.12
C VAL A 327 -4.38 6.82 8.67
N GLN A 328 -3.62 7.21 7.66
CA GLN A 328 -3.69 8.55 7.08
C GLN A 328 -5.08 8.87 6.51
N ILE A 329 -5.75 7.89 5.88
CA ILE A 329 -7.16 8.05 5.46
C ILE A 329 -8.05 8.29 6.70
N ALA A 330 -7.87 7.53 7.77
CA ALA A 330 -8.61 7.75 9.01
C ALA A 330 -8.36 9.15 9.62
N GLU A 331 -7.14 9.69 9.49
CA GLU A 331 -6.82 11.06 9.91
C GLU A 331 -7.62 12.13 9.16
N LEU A 332 -8.01 11.88 7.91
CA LEU A 332 -8.88 12.81 7.16
C LEU A 332 -10.30 12.89 7.76
N LEU A 333 -10.73 11.83 8.46
CA LEU A 333 -12.08 11.76 9.06
C LEU A 333 -12.17 12.43 10.44
N VAL A 334 -11.04 12.73 11.08
CA VAL A 334 -10.98 13.23 12.47
C VAL A 334 -10.52 14.68 12.58
N LYS A 335 -10.38 15.38 11.47
CA LYS A 335 -9.96 16.79 11.39
C LYS A 335 -11.10 17.74 11.67
#